data_1da279b2c7bd2241e24380e84af18b01
#
_entry.id   1da279b2c7bd2241e24380e84af18b01
#
_cell.length_a   1.000
_cell.length_b   1.000
_cell.length_c   1.000
_cell.angle_alpha   90.00
_cell.angle_beta   90.00
_cell.angle_gamma   90.00
#
_symmetry.space_group_name_H-M   'P 1'
#
loop_
_entity.id
_entity.type
_entity.pdbx_description
1 polymer ?
#
loop_
_entity_poly.entity_id
_entity_poly.type
_entity_poly.pdbx_seq_one_letter_code
_entity_poly.pdbx_strand_id
1 'polypeptide(L)'
;LNSDFLIIGGGVAGLSTAQRLLQQGASVTILERGKSGQEASWAGGGILSPLCPWNYPDEVTRLTTRGAGLFSAWAEELHTVTGINPEYEQSGMLVLPPFDIQMAAHWCAAHNAYPVHQVHAIDYSPHTQGDALYLPEVAQVRNPRLLRALRQHVESLGGHITEHCAVSDIVVENGRVQALTTSRGKFIAQNYVVTAGAWSKQVLGRHALRLDIKPMRGQMLLFKFDISPLRHIVLQEDLYLIPRRDGHLLVGSTVEDVGFNQRTTCEVRDMLWQRAQKILPSLRDMPLLQHWAGLRPASPHNIPTIGRHPQLDNLYLNSGHFRYGVTMAPASAEILINEITGTQQPFDVTPYQAGWGA
;
A
#
# COMPACT_ATOMS: atom_id res chain seq x y z
N LEU A 1 -22.61 6.77 18.85
CA LEU A 1 -22.95 6.48 17.47
C LEU A 1 -22.90 4.98 17.28
N ASN A 2 -24.05 4.34 17.01
CA ASN A 2 -24.09 2.94 16.62
C ASN A 2 -23.83 2.89 15.10
N SER A 3 -22.60 2.56 14.71
CA SER A 3 -22.27 2.32 13.31
C SER A 3 -22.48 0.86 12.95
N ASP A 4 -22.78 0.55 11.69
CA ASP A 4 -22.81 -0.85 11.22
C ASP A 4 -21.39 -1.43 11.24
N PHE A 5 -20.38 -0.59 10.92
CA PHE A 5 -18.98 -0.98 10.94
C PHE A 5 -18.10 -0.01 11.71
N LEU A 6 -17.22 -0.57 12.55
CA LEU A 6 -16.04 0.11 13.11
C LEU A 6 -14.79 -0.42 12.41
N ILE A 7 -14.01 0.48 11.79
CA ILE A 7 -12.73 0.16 11.13
C ILE A 7 -11.59 0.68 12.01
N ILE A 8 -10.62 -0.17 12.32
CA ILE A 8 -9.47 0.15 13.15
C ILE A 8 -8.25 0.38 12.26
N GLY A 9 -7.91 1.64 12.03
CA GLY A 9 -6.81 2.09 11.17
C GLY A 9 -7.29 2.88 9.97
N GLY A 10 -6.83 4.13 9.86
CA GLY A 10 -7.16 5.10 8.82
C GLY A 10 -6.12 5.17 7.70
N GLY A 11 -5.43 4.07 7.39
CA GLY A 11 -4.55 3.94 6.22
C GLY A 11 -5.33 3.65 4.93
N VAL A 12 -4.62 3.43 3.81
CA VAL A 12 -5.26 3.16 2.51
C VAL A 12 -6.22 1.98 2.55
N ALA A 13 -5.87 0.89 3.26
CA ALA A 13 -6.75 -0.28 3.40
C ALA A 13 -8.04 0.04 4.17
N GLY A 14 -7.94 0.80 5.26
CA GLY A 14 -9.12 1.22 6.04
C GLY A 14 -10.01 2.19 5.30
N LEU A 15 -9.41 3.20 4.68
CA LEU A 15 -10.16 4.20 3.91
C LEU A 15 -10.84 3.60 2.67
N SER A 16 -10.17 2.71 1.92
CA SER A 16 -10.78 2.04 0.76
C SER A 16 -11.89 1.06 1.16
N THR A 17 -11.72 0.35 2.29
CA THR A 17 -12.78 -0.49 2.87
C THR A 17 -13.99 0.35 3.29
N ALA A 18 -13.74 1.47 3.98
CA ALA A 18 -14.79 2.40 4.39
C ALA A 18 -15.56 2.98 3.22
N GLN A 19 -14.86 3.46 2.17
CA GLN A 19 -15.48 3.97 0.96
C GLN A 19 -16.46 2.97 0.37
N ARG A 20 -16.04 1.71 0.18
CA ARG A 20 -16.91 0.68 -0.41
C ARG A 20 -18.11 0.32 0.47
N LEU A 21 -17.94 0.23 1.79
CA LEU A 21 -19.05 0.01 2.73
C LEU A 21 -20.07 1.14 2.68
N LEU A 22 -19.60 2.39 2.70
CA LEU A 22 -20.46 3.57 2.60
C LEU A 22 -21.21 3.64 1.28
N GLN A 23 -20.57 3.31 0.15
CA GLN A 23 -21.20 3.22 -1.16
C GLN A 23 -22.30 2.15 -1.22
N GLN A 24 -22.26 1.13 -0.35
CA GLN A 24 -23.32 0.14 -0.18
C GLN A 24 -24.38 0.54 0.85
N GLY A 25 -24.31 1.75 1.39
CA GLY A 25 -25.29 2.30 2.32
C GLY A 25 -25.06 1.95 3.79
N ALA A 26 -23.94 1.30 4.15
CA ALA A 26 -23.59 1.04 5.53
C ALA A 26 -23.09 2.30 6.24
N SER A 27 -23.37 2.43 7.53
CA SER A 27 -22.78 3.46 8.37
C SER A 27 -21.41 3.02 8.88
N VAL A 28 -20.38 3.88 8.74
CA VAL A 28 -18.98 3.53 9.05
C VAL A 28 -18.32 4.59 9.92
N THR A 29 -17.63 4.12 10.96
CA THR A 29 -16.71 4.94 11.75
C THR A 29 -15.30 4.33 11.69
N ILE A 30 -14.30 5.14 11.37
CA ILE A 30 -12.89 4.79 11.40
C ILE A 30 -12.27 5.30 12.70
N LEU A 31 -11.58 4.43 13.42
CA LEU A 31 -10.79 4.78 14.59
C LEU A 31 -9.31 4.76 14.22
N GLU A 32 -8.65 5.91 14.31
CA GLU A 32 -7.24 6.05 13.99
C GLU A 32 -6.45 6.53 15.22
N ARG A 33 -5.38 5.83 15.56
CA ARG A 33 -4.56 6.17 16.75
C ARG A 33 -3.80 7.49 16.60
N GLY A 34 -3.44 7.85 15.40
CA GLY A 34 -2.74 9.10 15.07
C GLY A 34 -3.59 9.98 14.15
N LYS A 35 -2.97 10.44 13.07
CA LYS A 35 -3.66 11.12 11.97
C LYS A 35 -3.90 10.15 10.83
N SER A 36 -5.08 10.18 10.25
CA SER A 36 -5.47 9.32 9.15
C SER A 36 -4.53 9.51 7.95
N GLY A 37 -4.10 8.38 7.38
CA GLY A 37 -3.26 8.34 6.19
C GLY A 37 -1.80 8.74 6.40
N GLN A 38 -1.26 8.83 7.63
CA GLN A 38 0.10 9.35 7.86
C GLN A 38 1.14 8.29 8.26
N GLU A 39 0.80 7.01 8.16
CA GLU A 39 1.73 5.90 8.41
C GLU A 39 2.28 5.30 7.09
N ALA A 40 2.42 3.99 6.98
CA ALA A 40 2.99 3.29 5.83
C ALA A 40 2.41 3.70 4.48
N SER A 41 1.11 3.99 4.43
CA SER A 41 0.42 4.39 3.19
C SER A 41 0.92 5.72 2.64
N TRP A 42 1.22 6.69 3.51
CA TRP A 42 1.80 7.98 3.15
C TRP A 42 3.27 7.85 2.77
N ALA A 43 4.00 7.02 3.52
CA ALA A 43 5.46 6.92 3.41
C ALA A 43 5.92 6.20 2.12
N GLY A 44 5.05 5.46 1.45
CA GLY A 44 5.39 4.68 0.27
C GLY A 44 5.59 5.50 -1.00
N GLY A 45 6.30 4.93 -1.96
CA GLY A 45 6.62 5.58 -3.24
C GLY A 45 5.46 5.65 -4.24
N GLY A 46 4.40 4.85 -4.07
CA GLY A 46 3.22 4.87 -4.94
C GLY A 46 3.40 4.20 -6.30
N ILE A 47 4.34 3.29 -6.45
CA ILE A 47 4.46 2.42 -7.62
C ILE A 47 3.30 1.42 -7.60
N LEU A 48 2.55 1.31 -8.68
CA LEU A 48 1.36 0.46 -8.80
C LEU A 48 1.69 -0.88 -9.49
N SER A 49 2.75 -1.51 -9.05
CA SER A 49 3.20 -2.84 -9.49
C SER A 49 4.15 -3.42 -8.46
N PRO A 50 4.28 -4.75 -8.34
CA PRO A 50 5.46 -5.35 -7.76
C PRO A 50 6.72 -4.91 -8.51
N LEU A 51 7.85 -4.69 -7.80
CA LEU A 51 9.06 -4.12 -8.41
C LEU A 51 9.63 -5.02 -9.51
N CYS A 52 9.70 -6.33 -9.27
CA CYS A 52 9.98 -7.36 -10.27
C CYS A 52 8.91 -8.43 -10.09
N PRO A 53 7.78 -8.35 -10.81
CA PRO A 53 6.60 -9.21 -10.55
C PRO A 53 6.92 -10.71 -10.55
N TRP A 54 7.88 -11.12 -11.37
CA TRP A 54 8.35 -12.51 -11.48
C TRP A 54 9.05 -13.06 -10.22
N ASN A 55 9.36 -12.22 -9.24
CA ASN A 55 9.96 -12.62 -7.95
C ASN A 55 8.91 -12.90 -6.87
N TYR A 56 7.64 -12.86 -7.20
CA TYR A 56 6.54 -12.99 -6.22
C TYR A 56 5.62 -14.16 -6.56
N PRO A 57 4.95 -14.75 -5.56
CA PRO A 57 3.98 -15.82 -5.79
C PRO A 57 2.72 -15.29 -6.51
N ASP A 58 2.00 -16.22 -7.15
CA ASP A 58 0.81 -15.92 -7.95
C ASP A 58 -0.28 -15.17 -7.18
N GLU A 59 -0.39 -15.40 -5.89
CA GLU A 59 -1.35 -14.72 -5.01
C GLU A 59 -1.06 -13.21 -4.95
N VAL A 60 0.21 -12.83 -4.85
CA VAL A 60 0.62 -11.41 -4.91
C VAL A 60 0.32 -10.83 -6.28
N THR A 61 0.70 -11.55 -7.35
CA THR A 61 0.43 -11.16 -8.74
C THR A 61 -1.07 -10.95 -8.96
N ARG A 62 -1.90 -11.91 -8.56
CA ARG A 62 -3.36 -11.87 -8.75
C ARG A 62 -3.99 -10.65 -8.09
N LEU A 63 -3.65 -10.39 -6.84
CA LEU A 63 -4.24 -9.26 -6.10
C LEU A 63 -3.70 -7.90 -6.60
N THR A 64 -2.40 -7.81 -6.94
CA THR A 64 -1.83 -6.58 -7.49
C THR A 64 -2.33 -6.28 -8.90
N THR A 65 -2.48 -7.29 -9.76
CA THR A 65 -3.04 -7.12 -11.12
C THR A 65 -4.49 -6.65 -11.05
N ARG A 66 -5.32 -7.27 -10.16
CA ARG A 66 -6.70 -6.81 -9.94
C ARG A 66 -6.73 -5.38 -9.43
N GLY A 67 -5.88 -5.04 -8.46
CA GLY A 67 -5.78 -3.69 -7.90
C GLY A 67 -5.37 -2.65 -8.94
N ALA A 68 -4.32 -2.93 -9.72
CA ALA A 68 -3.83 -2.06 -10.79
C ALA A 68 -4.91 -1.82 -11.86
N GLY A 69 -5.66 -2.88 -12.24
CA GLY A 69 -6.76 -2.77 -13.20
C GLY A 69 -7.93 -1.90 -12.72
N LEU A 70 -8.14 -1.80 -11.42
CA LEU A 70 -9.17 -0.94 -10.84
C LEU A 70 -8.69 0.52 -10.64
N PHE A 71 -7.38 0.74 -10.64
CA PHE A 71 -6.79 1.96 -10.08
C PHE A 71 -7.07 3.20 -10.91
N SER A 72 -7.06 3.12 -12.24
CA SER A 72 -7.31 4.26 -13.13
C SER A 72 -8.71 4.85 -12.90
N ALA A 73 -9.73 4.00 -12.94
CA ALA A 73 -11.11 4.41 -12.72
C ALA A 73 -11.33 4.94 -11.29
N TRP A 74 -10.71 4.28 -10.31
CA TRP A 74 -10.79 4.70 -8.90
C TRP A 74 -10.13 6.08 -8.67
N ALA A 75 -8.96 6.33 -9.28
CA ALA A 75 -8.31 7.63 -9.18
C ALA A 75 -9.11 8.76 -9.84
N GLU A 76 -9.77 8.47 -10.97
CA GLU A 76 -10.66 9.42 -11.67
C GLU A 76 -11.93 9.71 -10.85
N GLU A 77 -12.55 8.69 -10.26
CA GLU A 77 -13.67 8.85 -9.33
C GLU A 77 -13.29 9.80 -8.18
N LEU A 78 -12.17 9.51 -7.51
CA LEU A 78 -11.68 10.32 -6.40
C LEU A 78 -11.43 11.77 -6.83
N HIS A 79 -10.83 11.99 -8.00
CA HIS A 79 -10.58 13.32 -8.54
C HIS A 79 -11.90 14.05 -8.80
N THR A 80 -12.85 13.40 -9.45
CA THR A 80 -14.15 13.99 -9.80
C THR A 80 -14.94 14.40 -8.58
N VAL A 81 -15.01 13.54 -7.55
CA VAL A 81 -15.87 13.81 -6.38
C VAL A 81 -15.21 14.73 -5.34
N THR A 82 -13.87 14.81 -5.32
CA THR A 82 -13.16 15.59 -4.29
C THR A 82 -12.44 16.82 -4.83
N GLY A 83 -12.26 16.95 -6.14
CA GLY A 83 -11.39 17.95 -6.75
C GLY A 83 -9.88 17.71 -6.51
N ILE A 84 -9.51 16.66 -5.79
CA ILE A 84 -8.11 16.33 -5.48
C ILE A 84 -7.62 15.27 -6.46
N ASN A 85 -6.75 15.65 -7.39
CA ASN A 85 -6.13 14.69 -8.31
C ASN A 85 -5.09 13.83 -7.59
N PRO A 86 -5.25 12.48 -7.52
CA PRO A 86 -4.26 11.57 -6.96
C PRO A 86 -2.95 11.50 -7.76
N GLU A 87 -2.89 12.15 -8.92
CA GLU A 87 -1.76 12.10 -9.88
C GLU A 87 -1.47 10.65 -10.33
N TYR A 88 -2.54 9.91 -10.70
CA TYR A 88 -2.36 8.64 -11.38
C TYR A 88 -1.71 8.86 -12.74
N GLU A 89 -0.67 8.07 -13.03
CA GLU A 89 0.08 8.15 -14.27
C GLU A 89 0.66 6.79 -14.64
N GLN A 90 0.36 6.32 -15.84
CA GLN A 90 1.04 5.17 -16.43
C GLN A 90 2.40 5.65 -16.98
N SER A 91 3.39 5.71 -16.09
CA SER A 91 4.72 6.25 -16.39
C SER A 91 5.68 5.24 -17.01
N GLY A 92 5.35 3.95 -16.92
CA GLY A 92 6.29 2.87 -17.21
C GLY A 92 7.40 2.76 -16.17
N MET A 93 8.14 1.66 -16.24
CA MET A 93 9.29 1.41 -15.37
C MET A 93 10.44 0.80 -16.17
N LEU A 94 11.65 1.33 -15.96
CA LEU A 94 12.90 0.76 -16.43
C LEU A 94 13.55 -0.04 -15.30
N VAL A 95 13.85 -1.31 -15.54
CA VAL A 95 14.62 -2.15 -14.64
C VAL A 95 16.04 -2.26 -15.16
N LEU A 96 16.99 -1.69 -14.41
CA LEU A 96 18.41 -1.73 -14.73
C LEU A 96 19.05 -3.05 -14.26
N PRO A 97 20.15 -3.48 -14.86
CA PRO A 97 20.88 -4.68 -14.44
C PRO A 97 21.29 -4.63 -12.95
N PRO A 98 21.35 -5.81 -12.28
CA PRO A 98 21.14 -7.14 -12.83
C PRO A 98 19.65 -7.54 -12.92
N PHE A 99 19.25 -8.22 -14.00
CA PHE A 99 17.92 -8.79 -14.17
C PHE A 99 17.97 -10.12 -14.94
N ASP A 100 16.96 -10.96 -14.77
CA ASP A 100 16.75 -12.19 -15.51
C ASP A 100 15.63 -11.99 -16.56
N ILE A 101 16.03 -11.80 -17.81
CA ILE A 101 15.09 -11.56 -18.90
C ILE A 101 14.25 -12.79 -19.23
N GLN A 102 14.79 -14.01 -19.04
CA GLN A 102 14.07 -15.25 -19.33
C GLN A 102 12.96 -15.46 -18.28
N MET A 103 13.27 -15.22 -17.00
CA MET A 103 12.28 -15.26 -15.93
C MET A 103 11.18 -14.20 -16.14
N ALA A 104 11.55 -12.97 -16.50
CA ALA A 104 10.59 -11.91 -16.79
C ALA A 104 9.68 -12.25 -17.98
N ALA A 105 10.23 -12.76 -19.07
CA ALA A 105 9.47 -13.15 -20.27
C ALA A 105 8.52 -14.35 -19.98
N HIS A 106 8.99 -15.35 -19.23
CA HIS A 106 8.18 -16.48 -18.81
C HIS A 106 6.99 -16.02 -17.94
N TRP A 107 7.24 -15.14 -16.98
CA TRP A 107 6.19 -14.59 -16.12
C TRP A 107 5.15 -13.82 -16.94
N CYS A 108 5.57 -12.96 -17.89
CA CYS A 108 4.64 -12.22 -18.76
C CYS A 108 3.74 -13.16 -19.56
N ALA A 109 4.32 -14.22 -20.12
CA ALA A 109 3.54 -15.22 -20.87
C ALA A 109 2.54 -15.98 -19.99
N ALA A 110 2.95 -16.36 -18.77
CA ALA A 110 2.09 -17.10 -17.84
C ALA A 110 0.91 -16.27 -17.33
N HIS A 111 1.06 -14.95 -17.22
CA HIS A 111 0.05 -14.05 -16.64
C HIS A 111 -0.67 -13.17 -17.67
N ASN A 112 -0.48 -13.42 -18.97
CA ASN A 112 -0.99 -12.57 -20.05
C ASN A 112 -0.67 -11.08 -19.85
N ALA A 113 0.48 -10.80 -19.22
CA ALA A 113 0.96 -9.46 -19.01
C ALA A 113 1.61 -8.91 -20.30
N TYR A 114 1.70 -7.58 -20.37
CA TYR A 114 2.38 -6.94 -21.50
C TYR A 114 3.83 -7.42 -21.56
N PRO A 115 4.34 -7.83 -22.76
CA PRO A 115 5.71 -8.32 -22.87
C PRO A 115 6.73 -7.30 -22.37
N VAL A 116 7.70 -7.75 -21.59
CA VAL A 116 8.87 -6.91 -21.28
C VAL A 116 9.74 -6.76 -22.53
N HIS A 117 10.23 -5.55 -22.73
CA HIS A 117 11.14 -5.24 -23.83
C HIS A 117 12.53 -4.96 -23.26
N GLN A 118 13.55 -5.62 -23.81
CA GLN A 118 14.93 -5.20 -23.60
C GLN A 118 15.19 -3.98 -24.47
N VAL A 119 15.64 -2.90 -23.85
CA VAL A 119 15.82 -1.59 -24.48
C VAL A 119 17.17 -1.00 -24.07
N HIS A 120 17.67 -0.04 -24.86
CA HIS A 120 18.78 0.78 -24.39
C HIS A 120 18.24 1.83 -23.42
N ALA A 121 18.73 1.83 -22.19
CA ALA A 121 18.21 2.71 -21.15
C ALA A 121 18.27 4.19 -21.52
N ILE A 122 19.29 4.60 -22.31
CA ILE A 122 19.48 5.99 -22.76
C ILE A 122 18.33 6.50 -23.64
N ASP A 123 17.66 5.63 -24.36
CA ASP A 123 16.53 6.01 -25.23
C ASP A 123 15.30 6.43 -24.41
N TYR A 124 15.23 5.98 -23.15
CA TYR A 124 14.14 6.25 -22.22
C TYR A 124 14.52 7.22 -21.11
N SER A 125 15.80 7.27 -20.75
CA SER A 125 16.34 8.17 -19.73
C SER A 125 17.74 8.62 -20.14
N PRO A 126 17.94 9.91 -20.47
CA PRO A 126 19.23 10.44 -20.97
C PRO A 126 20.41 10.31 -19.98
N HIS A 127 20.09 10.05 -18.72
CA HIS A 127 21.08 9.92 -17.65
C HIS A 127 21.41 8.48 -17.29
N THR A 128 20.77 7.50 -17.96
CA THR A 128 20.92 6.07 -17.70
C THR A 128 21.63 5.40 -18.87
N GLN A 129 22.61 4.55 -18.60
CA GLN A 129 23.39 3.84 -19.63
C GLN A 129 23.16 2.34 -19.53
N GLY A 130 23.45 1.64 -20.64
CA GLY A 130 23.36 0.19 -20.75
C GLY A 130 21.96 -0.30 -21.15
N ASP A 131 21.77 -1.62 -21.03
CA ASP A 131 20.49 -2.25 -21.34
C ASP A 131 19.57 -2.23 -20.11
N ALA A 132 18.29 -2.18 -20.37
CA ALA A 132 17.24 -2.22 -19.34
C ALA A 132 16.06 -3.08 -19.81
N LEU A 133 15.24 -3.54 -18.86
CA LEU A 133 13.91 -4.06 -19.19
C LEU A 133 12.91 -2.90 -19.05
N TYR A 134 12.05 -2.72 -20.04
CA TYR A 134 10.98 -1.73 -19.98
C TYR A 134 9.63 -2.39 -19.76
N LEU A 135 8.93 -1.96 -18.71
CA LEU A 135 7.59 -2.38 -18.33
C LEU A 135 6.61 -1.21 -18.54
N PRO A 136 5.95 -1.13 -19.72
CA PRO A 136 5.16 0.04 -20.11
C PRO A 136 3.88 0.24 -19.27
N GLU A 137 3.32 -0.84 -18.74
CA GLU A 137 2.04 -0.79 -18.00
C GLU A 137 2.19 -0.35 -16.55
N VAL A 138 3.41 -0.22 -16.04
CA VAL A 138 3.61 0.22 -14.66
C VAL A 138 3.15 1.66 -14.50
N ALA A 139 2.25 1.86 -13.54
CA ALA A 139 1.74 3.17 -13.19
C ALA A 139 2.27 3.63 -11.82
N GLN A 140 2.02 4.87 -11.51
CA GLN A 140 2.30 5.48 -10.21
C GLN A 140 1.16 6.37 -9.75
N VAL A 141 1.14 6.64 -8.45
CA VAL A 141 0.22 7.57 -7.81
C VAL A 141 0.94 8.38 -6.73
N ARG A 142 0.47 9.58 -6.43
CA ARG A 142 1.04 10.38 -5.34
C ARG A 142 0.29 10.09 -4.04
N ASN A 143 0.86 9.24 -3.20
CA ASN A 143 0.24 8.72 -1.98
C ASN A 143 -0.39 9.80 -1.08
N PRO A 144 0.29 10.93 -0.74
CA PRO A 144 -0.33 11.97 0.08
C PRO A 144 -1.60 12.57 -0.53
N ARG A 145 -1.67 12.67 -1.86
CA ARG A 145 -2.84 13.19 -2.57
C ARG A 145 -3.96 12.16 -2.64
N LEU A 146 -3.62 10.90 -2.94
CA LEU A 146 -4.55 9.77 -2.90
C LEU A 146 -5.25 9.67 -1.54
N LEU A 147 -4.47 9.69 -0.46
CA LEU A 147 -5.02 9.55 0.89
C LEU A 147 -5.90 10.73 1.29
N ARG A 148 -5.54 11.97 0.89
CA ARG A 148 -6.40 13.14 1.09
C ARG A 148 -7.71 13.02 0.34
N ALA A 149 -7.66 12.64 -0.94
CA ALA A 149 -8.85 12.46 -1.77
C ALA A 149 -9.75 11.37 -1.18
N LEU A 150 -9.16 10.23 -0.81
CA LEU A 150 -9.89 9.11 -0.25
C LEU A 150 -10.54 9.44 1.11
N ARG A 151 -9.81 10.15 1.99
CA ARG A 151 -10.36 10.65 3.25
C ARG A 151 -11.55 11.58 3.01
N GLN A 152 -11.40 12.59 2.16
CA GLN A 152 -12.46 13.54 1.84
C GLN A 152 -13.68 12.83 1.24
N HIS A 153 -13.46 11.83 0.39
CA HIS A 153 -14.56 11.06 -0.18
C HIS A 153 -15.30 10.24 0.88
N VAL A 154 -14.59 9.56 1.78
CA VAL A 154 -15.19 8.85 2.93
C VAL A 154 -16.05 9.81 3.77
N GLU A 155 -15.54 11.00 4.09
CA GLU A 155 -16.27 12.02 4.85
C GLU A 155 -17.51 12.53 4.08
N SER A 156 -17.42 12.73 2.76
CA SER A 156 -18.54 13.17 1.92
C SER A 156 -19.65 12.12 1.78
N LEU A 157 -19.31 10.83 1.92
CA LEU A 157 -20.27 9.73 1.96
C LEU A 157 -20.93 9.55 3.34
N GLY A 158 -20.61 10.42 4.32
CA GLY A 158 -21.14 10.34 5.69
C GLY A 158 -20.33 9.46 6.63
N GLY A 159 -19.14 9.00 6.23
CA GLY A 159 -18.22 8.27 7.11
C GLY A 159 -17.61 9.19 8.18
N HIS A 160 -17.43 8.65 9.38
CA HIS A 160 -16.80 9.37 10.48
C HIS A 160 -15.37 8.89 10.71
N ILE A 161 -14.43 9.82 10.89
CA ILE A 161 -13.03 9.49 11.21
C ILE A 161 -12.68 10.10 12.57
N THR A 162 -12.40 9.22 13.52
CA THR A 162 -11.99 9.62 14.88
C THR A 162 -10.49 9.42 15.02
N GLU A 163 -9.76 10.51 14.84
CA GLU A 163 -8.28 10.55 15.01
C GLU A 163 -7.90 10.63 16.49
N HIS A 164 -6.63 10.28 16.78
CA HIS A 164 -6.08 10.21 18.15
C HIS A 164 -6.93 9.32 19.05
N CYS A 165 -7.41 8.21 18.49
CA CYS A 165 -8.26 7.21 19.15
C CYS A 165 -7.60 5.83 19.05
N ALA A 166 -6.72 5.53 19.98
CA ALA A 166 -6.03 4.24 20.02
C ALA A 166 -6.92 3.16 20.63
N VAL A 167 -7.09 2.05 19.92
CA VAL A 167 -7.74 0.84 20.43
C VAL A 167 -6.76 0.09 21.32
N SER A 168 -7.15 -0.20 22.55
CA SER A 168 -6.34 -0.90 23.56
C SER A 168 -6.82 -2.32 23.85
N ASP A 169 -8.12 -2.62 23.61
CA ASP A 169 -8.66 -3.96 23.84
C ASP A 169 -9.90 -4.21 22.97
N ILE A 170 -10.12 -5.49 22.63
CA ILE A 170 -11.30 -6.00 21.93
C ILE A 170 -12.07 -6.85 22.92
N VAL A 171 -13.23 -6.35 23.35
CA VAL A 171 -14.12 -7.04 24.29
C VAL A 171 -14.94 -8.08 23.53
N VAL A 172 -14.79 -9.35 23.90
CA VAL A 172 -15.46 -10.48 23.24
C VAL A 172 -16.31 -11.25 24.23
N GLU A 173 -17.55 -11.57 23.83
CA GLU A 173 -18.47 -12.46 24.54
C GLU A 173 -19.18 -13.36 23.51
N ASN A 174 -19.33 -14.64 23.84
CA ASN A 174 -20.05 -15.63 23.02
C ASN A 174 -19.63 -15.67 21.54
N GLY A 175 -18.30 -15.63 21.27
CA GLY A 175 -17.78 -15.69 19.89
C GLY A 175 -17.98 -14.42 19.07
N ARG A 176 -18.35 -13.30 19.68
CA ARG A 176 -18.60 -12.02 19.01
C ARG A 176 -17.91 -10.86 19.73
N VAL A 177 -17.39 -9.92 18.98
CA VAL A 177 -16.95 -8.64 19.52
C VAL A 177 -18.16 -7.83 19.96
N GLN A 178 -18.13 -7.36 21.20
CA GLN A 178 -19.17 -6.53 21.81
C GLN A 178 -18.81 -5.05 21.79
N ALA A 179 -17.53 -4.74 21.99
CA ALA A 179 -17.04 -3.37 22.01
C ALA A 179 -15.53 -3.30 21.80
N LEU A 180 -15.05 -2.12 21.41
CA LEU A 180 -13.64 -1.74 21.45
C LEU A 180 -13.41 -0.81 22.64
N THR A 181 -12.40 -1.11 23.46
CA THR A 181 -11.89 -0.16 24.45
C THR A 181 -10.85 0.72 23.82
N THR A 182 -10.98 2.02 23.94
CA THR A 182 -10.08 2.99 23.31
C THR A 182 -9.64 4.07 24.29
N SER A 183 -8.66 4.89 23.88
CA SER A 183 -8.25 6.09 24.62
C SER A 183 -9.35 7.16 24.76
N ARG A 184 -10.46 7.02 24.03
CA ARG A 184 -11.63 7.93 24.05
C ARG A 184 -12.90 7.29 24.59
N GLY A 185 -12.79 6.16 25.28
CA GLY A 185 -13.93 5.40 25.81
C GLY A 185 -14.25 4.16 24.98
N LYS A 186 -15.45 3.63 25.16
CA LYS A 186 -15.91 2.42 24.46
C LYS A 186 -16.66 2.78 23.18
N PHE A 187 -16.37 2.02 22.11
CA PHE A 187 -17.08 2.08 20.84
C PHE A 187 -17.74 0.74 20.55
N ILE A 188 -18.97 0.79 20.04
CA ILE A 188 -19.81 -0.38 19.74
C ILE A 188 -20.30 -0.29 18.30
N ALA A 189 -20.27 -1.42 17.59
CA ALA A 189 -20.86 -1.58 16.26
C ALA A 189 -21.35 -3.01 16.05
N GLN A 190 -22.00 -3.25 14.91
CA GLN A 190 -22.41 -4.59 14.53
C GLN A 190 -21.22 -5.43 14.05
N ASN A 191 -20.28 -4.81 13.32
CA ASN A 191 -19.11 -5.44 12.73
C ASN A 191 -17.84 -4.61 12.95
N TYR A 192 -16.70 -5.27 12.96
CA TYR A 192 -15.40 -4.69 13.22
C TYR A 192 -14.39 -5.13 12.17
N VAL A 193 -13.62 -4.20 11.62
CA VAL A 193 -12.60 -4.48 10.60
C VAL A 193 -11.25 -3.94 11.08
N VAL A 194 -10.26 -4.80 11.19
CA VAL A 194 -8.90 -4.41 11.54
C VAL A 194 -8.10 -4.13 10.28
N THR A 195 -7.65 -2.89 10.12
CA THR A 195 -6.81 -2.41 9.01
C THR A 195 -5.58 -1.67 9.55
N ALA A 196 -5.10 -2.09 10.72
CA ALA A 196 -4.10 -1.37 11.52
C ALA A 196 -2.65 -1.57 11.04
N GLY A 197 -2.46 -2.08 9.80
CA GLY A 197 -1.15 -2.22 9.18
C GLY A 197 -0.17 -3.01 10.05
N ALA A 198 1.01 -2.47 10.30
CA ALA A 198 2.05 -3.11 11.10
C ALA A 198 1.63 -3.37 12.56
N TRP A 199 0.59 -2.68 13.04
CA TRP A 199 0.07 -2.84 14.42
C TRP A 199 -1.10 -3.82 14.52
N SER A 200 -1.52 -4.47 13.42
CA SER A 200 -2.68 -5.37 13.39
C SER A 200 -2.59 -6.48 14.44
N LYS A 201 -1.42 -7.10 14.59
CA LYS A 201 -1.20 -8.13 15.60
C LYS A 201 -1.33 -7.59 17.04
N GLN A 202 -0.83 -6.38 17.30
CA GLN A 202 -0.96 -5.73 18.62
C GLN A 202 -2.41 -5.36 18.93
N VAL A 203 -3.14 -4.82 17.95
CA VAL A 203 -4.57 -4.47 18.10
C VAL A 203 -5.42 -5.69 18.39
N LEU A 204 -5.16 -6.79 17.67
CA LEU A 204 -5.87 -8.06 17.89
C LEU A 204 -5.51 -8.71 19.23
N GLY A 205 -4.31 -8.47 19.76
CA GLY A 205 -3.86 -9.02 21.04
C GLY A 205 -4.00 -10.55 21.10
N ARG A 206 -4.73 -11.07 22.08
CA ARG A 206 -5.02 -12.50 22.24
C ARG A 206 -5.82 -13.11 21.07
N HIS A 207 -6.50 -12.29 20.27
CA HIS A 207 -7.30 -12.72 19.12
C HIS A 207 -6.49 -12.76 17.83
N ALA A 208 -5.19 -12.46 17.86
CA ALA A 208 -4.33 -12.49 16.68
C ALA A 208 -4.09 -13.92 16.15
N LEU A 209 -4.43 -14.95 16.92
CA LEU A 209 -4.14 -16.34 16.60
C LEU A 209 -2.65 -16.53 16.24
N ARG A 210 -2.36 -17.08 15.05
CA ARG A 210 -1.00 -17.24 14.53
C ARG A 210 -0.63 -16.18 13.48
N LEU A 211 -1.38 -15.09 13.41
CA LEU A 211 -1.12 -14.02 12.46
C LEU A 211 0.33 -13.55 12.53
N ASP A 212 1.04 -13.64 11.42
CA ASP A 212 2.44 -13.21 11.31
C ASP A 212 2.53 -11.92 10.47
N ILE A 213 2.13 -10.83 11.08
CA ILE A 213 2.32 -9.47 10.53
C ILE A 213 3.30 -8.73 11.44
N LYS A 214 4.41 -8.25 10.85
CA LYS A 214 5.46 -7.52 11.58
C LYS A 214 5.83 -6.20 10.90
N PRO A 215 6.32 -5.21 11.67
CA PRO A 215 6.81 -3.96 11.11
C PRO A 215 8.12 -4.16 10.36
N MET A 216 8.20 -3.65 9.13
CA MET A 216 9.45 -3.57 8.37
C MET A 216 9.68 -2.14 7.94
N ARG A 217 10.73 -1.49 8.50
CA ARG A 217 11.05 -0.11 8.20
C ARG A 217 11.56 0.06 6.78
N GLY A 218 11.11 1.12 6.11
CA GLY A 218 11.68 1.60 4.87
C GLY A 218 11.91 3.08 4.93
N GLN A 219 13.09 3.52 4.49
CA GLN A 219 13.48 4.94 4.46
C GLN A 219 13.48 5.45 3.03
N MET A 220 13.10 6.71 2.85
CA MET A 220 12.91 7.39 1.57
C MET A 220 13.52 8.78 1.59
N LEU A 221 14.04 9.22 0.44
CA LEU A 221 14.55 10.56 0.22
C LEU A 221 13.70 11.30 -0.81
N LEU A 222 13.62 12.62 -0.68
CA LEU A 222 12.94 13.51 -1.64
C LEU A 222 13.88 14.60 -2.11
N PHE A 223 13.92 14.78 -3.42
CA PHE A 223 14.63 15.86 -4.11
C PHE A 223 13.64 16.66 -4.96
N LYS A 224 14.05 17.87 -5.39
CA LYS A 224 13.24 18.71 -6.27
C LYS A 224 14.13 19.30 -7.36
N PHE A 225 13.78 19.01 -8.59
CA PHE A 225 14.34 19.59 -9.80
C PHE A 225 13.37 20.62 -10.38
N ASP A 226 13.86 21.55 -11.17
CA ASP A 226 13.00 22.50 -11.90
C ASP A 226 12.17 21.76 -12.95
N ILE A 227 12.80 20.82 -13.64
CA ILE A 227 12.16 19.89 -14.59
C ILE A 227 12.54 18.47 -14.18
N SER A 228 11.59 17.55 -14.23
CA SER A 228 11.86 16.16 -13.88
C SER A 228 13.03 15.59 -14.71
N PRO A 229 14.08 15.06 -14.08
CA PRO A 229 15.24 14.53 -14.77
C PRO A 229 14.99 13.16 -15.40
N LEU A 230 13.90 12.51 -15.05
CA LEU A 230 13.50 11.19 -15.53
C LEU A 230 12.06 11.23 -16.03
N ARG A 231 11.74 10.41 -17.03
CA ARG A 231 10.37 10.24 -17.57
C ARG A 231 9.67 9.03 -16.98
N HIS A 232 10.44 8.00 -16.64
CA HIS A 232 9.95 6.71 -16.17
C HIS A 232 10.47 6.45 -14.76
N ILE A 233 9.79 5.57 -14.04
CA ILE A 233 10.35 4.98 -12.82
C ILE A 233 11.60 4.21 -13.21
N VAL A 234 12.67 4.36 -12.45
CA VAL A 234 13.91 3.58 -12.65
C VAL A 234 14.11 2.69 -11.42
N LEU A 235 14.28 1.40 -11.65
CA LEU A 235 14.55 0.39 -10.63
C LEU A 235 15.91 -0.25 -10.89
N GLN A 236 16.74 -0.36 -9.86
CA GLN A 236 17.95 -1.18 -9.85
C GLN A 236 18.00 -1.98 -8.55
N GLU A 237 17.87 -3.30 -8.65
CA GLU A 237 17.76 -4.20 -7.50
C GLU A 237 16.57 -3.80 -6.60
N ASP A 238 16.82 -3.22 -5.43
CA ASP A 238 15.83 -2.75 -4.46
C ASP A 238 15.71 -1.21 -4.40
N LEU A 239 16.57 -0.50 -5.12
CA LEU A 239 16.56 0.96 -5.22
C LEU A 239 15.69 1.41 -6.38
N TYR A 240 14.79 2.34 -6.13
CA TYR A 240 13.97 2.96 -7.16
C TYR A 240 14.04 4.49 -7.09
N LEU A 241 13.98 5.10 -8.28
CA LEU A 241 13.83 6.53 -8.49
C LEU A 241 12.46 6.78 -9.13
N ILE A 242 11.62 7.56 -8.47
CA ILE A 242 10.25 7.82 -8.94
C ILE A 242 10.11 9.30 -9.26
N PRO A 243 10.07 9.65 -10.57
CA PRO A 243 9.87 11.03 -11.00
C PRO A 243 8.41 11.45 -10.82
N ARG A 244 8.20 12.74 -10.49
CA ARG A 244 6.89 13.38 -10.47
C ARG A 244 6.83 14.51 -11.50
N ARG A 245 5.65 14.78 -12.05
CA ARG A 245 5.43 15.81 -13.07
C ARG A 245 5.89 17.19 -12.67
N ASP A 246 5.81 17.49 -11.37
CA ASP A 246 6.23 18.78 -10.81
C ASP A 246 7.74 18.86 -10.50
N GLY A 247 8.54 17.90 -10.95
CA GLY A 247 9.99 17.85 -10.75
C GLY A 247 10.44 17.25 -9.42
N HIS A 248 9.53 16.82 -8.53
CA HIS A 248 9.94 16.02 -7.39
C HIS A 248 10.47 14.66 -7.84
N LEU A 249 11.49 14.18 -7.16
CA LEU A 249 12.08 12.86 -7.34
C LEU A 249 12.16 12.15 -5.99
N LEU A 250 11.47 11.01 -5.87
CA LEU A 250 11.59 10.14 -4.72
C LEU A 250 12.67 9.10 -4.98
N VAL A 251 13.50 8.86 -3.96
CA VAL A 251 14.54 7.82 -3.97
C VAL A 251 14.29 6.88 -2.79
N GLY A 252 14.22 5.61 -3.03
CA GLY A 252 14.01 4.60 -1.98
C GLY A 252 14.23 3.19 -2.49
N SER A 253 14.14 2.19 -1.68
CA SER A 253 13.95 2.27 -0.24
C SER A 253 14.74 1.17 0.47
N THR A 254 14.86 1.27 1.77
CA THR A 254 15.37 0.17 2.58
C THR A 254 14.30 -0.83 2.97
N VAL A 255 14.73 -1.99 3.48
CA VAL A 255 13.91 -2.97 4.19
C VAL A 255 14.69 -3.39 5.43
N GLU A 256 14.22 -2.93 6.60
CA GLU A 256 14.95 -3.08 7.85
C GLU A 256 14.04 -3.69 8.92
N ASP A 257 14.48 -4.80 9.52
CA ASP A 257 13.81 -5.43 10.67
C ASP A 257 14.32 -4.80 11.97
N VAL A 258 13.67 -3.72 12.39
CA VAL A 258 14.03 -2.91 13.57
C VAL A 258 12.85 -2.71 14.52
N GLY A 259 11.87 -3.61 14.43
CA GLY A 259 10.62 -3.49 15.19
C GLY A 259 9.87 -2.20 14.84
N PHE A 260 9.29 -1.56 15.83
CA PHE A 260 8.50 -0.34 15.65
C PHE A 260 9.33 0.96 15.64
N ASN A 261 10.64 0.88 15.43
CA ASN A 261 11.49 2.07 15.34
C ASN A 261 11.30 2.78 13.98
N GLN A 262 10.70 3.97 14.00
CA GLN A 262 10.44 4.82 12.81
C GLN A 262 11.53 5.87 12.56
N ARG A 263 12.61 5.89 13.34
CA ARG A 263 13.66 6.91 13.17
C ARG A 263 14.44 6.67 11.88
N THR A 264 14.72 7.74 11.17
CA THR A 264 15.67 7.73 10.05
C THR A 264 17.11 7.75 10.57
N THR A 265 18.07 7.30 9.74
CA THR A 265 19.49 7.28 10.09
C THR A 265 20.34 7.91 9.00
N CYS A 266 21.43 8.60 9.38
CA CYS A 266 22.32 9.26 8.44
C CYS A 266 22.99 8.25 7.49
N GLU A 267 23.34 7.08 8.00
CA GLU A 267 23.99 6.01 7.24
C GLU A 267 23.10 5.54 6.07
N VAL A 268 21.81 5.36 6.33
CA VAL A 268 20.84 4.96 5.30
C VAL A 268 20.62 6.11 4.30
N ARG A 269 20.50 7.35 4.77
CA ARG A 269 20.40 8.52 3.89
C ARG A 269 21.57 8.54 2.90
N ASP A 270 22.78 8.47 3.41
CA ASP A 270 23.99 8.58 2.61
C ASP A 270 24.15 7.40 1.64
N MET A 271 23.83 6.20 2.09
CA MET A 271 23.80 4.99 1.24
C MET A 271 22.80 5.11 0.09
N LEU A 272 21.54 5.48 0.36
CA LEU A 272 20.53 5.67 -0.66
C LEU A 272 20.93 6.76 -1.66
N TRP A 273 21.43 7.87 -1.16
CA TRP A 273 21.86 8.98 -2.01
C TRP A 273 23.05 8.63 -2.90
N GLN A 274 24.06 7.98 -2.36
CA GLN A 274 25.22 7.50 -3.13
C GLN A 274 24.82 6.48 -4.21
N ARG A 275 23.93 5.54 -3.90
CA ARG A 275 23.42 4.58 -4.88
C ARG A 275 22.63 5.29 -5.99
N ALA A 276 21.77 6.24 -5.63
CA ALA A 276 20.99 7.01 -6.59
C ALA A 276 21.86 7.87 -7.51
N GLN A 277 22.96 8.44 -7.01
CA GLN A 277 23.92 9.22 -7.82
C GLN A 277 24.61 8.37 -8.90
N LYS A 278 24.75 7.07 -8.71
CA LYS A 278 25.29 6.18 -9.74
C LYS A 278 24.34 6.05 -10.94
N ILE A 279 23.03 6.13 -10.69
CA ILE A 279 21.99 6.08 -11.72
C ILE A 279 21.76 7.48 -12.31
N LEU A 280 21.70 8.48 -11.47
CA LEU A 280 21.42 9.87 -11.82
C LEU A 280 22.47 10.82 -11.21
N PRO A 281 23.60 11.06 -11.91
CA PRO A 281 24.73 11.85 -11.38
C PRO A 281 24.37 13.27 -10.95
N SER A 282 23.35 13.87 -11.57
CA SER A 282 22.87 15.23 -11.21
C SER A 282 22.32 15.33 -9.78
N LEU A 283 22.02 14.23 -9.11
CA LEU A 283 21.64 14.21 -7.70
C LEU A 283 22.76 14.68 -6.75
N ARG A 284 24.01 14.69 -7.21
CA ARG A 284 25.16 15.11 -6.39
C ARG A 284 25.00 16.55 -5.87
N ASP A 285 24.51 17.42 -6.74
CA ASP A 285 24.43 18.86 -6.48
C ASP A 285 23.05 19.30 -6.00
N MET A 286 22.12 18.35 -5.84
CA MET A 286 20.75 18.65 -5.42
C MET A 286 20.62 18.64 -3.90
N PRO A 287 19.97 19.65 -3.31
CA PRO A 287 19.66 19.61 -1.89
C PRO A 287 18.64 18.53 -1.57
N LEU A 288 18.87 17.80 -0.47
CA LEU A 288 17.88 16.89 0.08
C LEU A 288 16.74 17.70 0.71
N LEU A 289 15.51 17.54 0.22
CA LEU A 289 14.34 18.22 0.77
C LEU A 289 13.79 17.52 2.00
N GLN A 290 13.70 16.19 1.97
CA GLN A 290 13.09 15.42 3.04
C GLN A 290 13.68 14.01 3.12
N HIS A 291 13.79 13.49 4.34
CA HIS A 291 14.13 12.12 4.67
C HIS A 291 13.13 11.60 5.70
N TRP A 292 12.46 10.51 5.39
CA TRP A 292 11.45 9.92 6.29
C TRP A 292 11.49 8.40 6.27
N ALA A 293 10.79 7.79 7.20
CA ALA A 293 10.61 6.36 7.30
C ALA A 293 9.14 5.99 7.48
N GLY A 294 8.78 4.77 7.08
CA GLY A 294 7.50 4.16 7.35
C GLY A 294 7.65 2.69 7.71
N LEU A 295 6.67 2.15 8.44
CA LEU A 295 6.63 0.75 8.86
C LEU A 295 5.65 -0.03 8.00
N ARG A 296 6.17 -0.82 7.07
CA ARG A 296 5.34 -1.70 6.22
C ARG A 296 4.84 -2.89 7.03
N PRO A 297 3.57 -3.30 6.87
CA PRO A 297 3.03 -4.52 7.49
C PRO A 297 3.49 -5.76 6.71
N ALA A 298 4.65 -6.31 7.06
CA ALA A 298 5.18 -7.49 6.40
C ALA A 298 4.43 -8.74 6.83
N SER A 299 4.05 -9.56 5.86
CA SER A 299 3.44 -10.88 6.00
C SER A 299 4.29 -11.94 5.30
N PRO A 300 4.16 -13.22 5.66
CA PRO A 300 4.83 -14.30 4.94
C PRO A 300 4.52 -14.27 3.45
N HIS A 301 5.55 -14.44 2.62
CA HIS A 301 5.47 -14.43 1.15
C HIS A 301 4.82 -13.16 0.55
N ASN A 302 4.68 -12.07 1.33
CA ASN A 302 3.97 -10.83 0.96
C ASN A 302 2.46 -11.03 0.68
N ILE A 303 1.87 -12.12 1.14
CA ILE A 303 0.45 -12.42 0.98
C ILE A 303 -0.30 -11.78 2.17
N PRO A 304 -1.20 -10.81 1.93
CA PRO A 304 -1.98 -10.20 3.01
C PRO A 304 -3.01 -11.18 3.59
N THR A 305 -3.44 -10.91 4.82
CA THR A 305 -4.59 -11.59 5.40
C THR A 305 -5.82 -10.71 5.23
N ILE A 306 -6.82 -11.24 4.52
CA ILE A 306 -8.07 -10.54 4.18
C ILE A 306 -9.22 -11.51 4.41
N GLY A 307 -10.19 -11.13 5.25
CA GLY A 307 -11.37 -11.95 5.50
C GLY A 307 -11.79 -12.00 6.96
N ARG A 308 -12.79 -12.85 7.22
CA ARG A 308 -13.38 -13.04 8.55
C ARG A 308 -12.42 -13.74 9.50
N HIS A 309 -12.46 -13.34 10.75
CA HIS A 309 -11.78 -14.05 11.83
C HIS A 309 -12.41 -15.45 12.04
N PRO A 310 -11.61 -16.54 12.10
CA PRO A 310 -12.17 -17.91 12.13
C PRO A 310 -12.97 -18.25 13.39
N GLN A 311 -12.81 -17.50 14.49
CA GLN A 311 -13.46 -17.74 15.77
C GLN A 311 -14.39 -16.60 16.22
N LEU A 312 -14.48 -15.50 15.46
CA LEU A 312 -15.29 -14.32 15.82
C LEU A 312 -16.15 -13.90 14.63
N ASP A 313 -17.46 -14.03 14.76
CA ASP A 313 -18.42 -13.91 13.65
C ASP A 313 -18.48 -12.51 13.01
N ASN A 314 -18.15 -11.47 13.78
CA ASN A 314 -18.27 -10.07 13.37
C ASN A 314 -16.93 -9.31 13.35
N LEU A 315 -15.81 -10.03 13.32
CA LEU A 315 -14.47 -9.45 13.20
C LEU A 315 -13.83 -9.85 11.88
N TYR A 316 -13.28 -8.86 11.18
CA TYR A 316 -12.61 -9.02 9.90
C TYR A 316 -11.21 -8.40 9.94
N LEU A 317 -10.34 -8.84 9.04
CA LEU A 317 -8.99 -8.29 8.84
C LEU A 317 -8.79 -7.92 7.37
N ASN A 318 -8.12 -6.81 7.13
CA ASN A 318 -7.59 -6.42 5.82
C ASN A 318 -6.22 -5.78 6.04
N SER A 319 -5.16 -6.60 6.13
CA SER A 319 -3.84 -6.15 6.52
C SER A 319 -2.73 -7.12 6.06
N GLY A 320 -1.46 -6.69 6.22
CA GLY A 320 -0.32 -7.54 5.83
C GLY A 320 0.16 -7.35 4.38
N HIS A 321 -0.20 -6.27 3.72
CA HIS A 321 0.09 -6.02 2.29
C HIS A 321 1.56 -5.71 1.98
N PHE A 322 2.41 -5.59 2.99
CA PHE A 322 3.83 -5.29 2.90
C PHE A 322 4.14 -4.09 1.99
N ARG A 323 4.79 -4.34 0.82
CA ARG A 323 5.24 -3.29 -0.11
C ARG A 323 4.13 -2.78 -1.02
N TYR A 324 3.05 -3.55 -1.21
CA TYR A 324 2.08 -3.33 -2.29
C TYR A 324 0.70 -2.90 -1.81
N GLY A 325 0.61 -2.42 -0.56
CA GLY A 325 -0.65 -2.04 0.06
C GLY A 325 -1.43 -0.98 -0.70
N VAL A 326 -0.77 -0.03 -1.35
CA VAL A 326 -1.43 0.98 -2.19
C VAL A 326 -1.99 0.34 -3.45
N THR A 327 -1.20 -0.47 -4.15
CA THR A 327 -1.64 -1.18 -5.36
C THR A 327 -2.80 -2.13 -5.09
N MET A 328 -2.71 -2.88 -3.98
CA MET A 328 -3.72 -3.88 -3.60
C MET A 328 -5.00 -3.27 -3.01
N ALA A 329 -4.96 -2.02 -2.51
CA ALA A 329 -6.04 -1.44 -1.72
C ALA A 329 -7.43 -1.56 -2.35
N PRO A 330 -7.68 -1.20 -3.62
CA PRO A 330 -9.01 -1.30 -4.19
C PRO A 330 -9.49 -2.75 -4.35
N ALA A 331 -8.58 -3.70 -4.67
CA ALA A 331 -8.92 -5.11 -4.80
C ALA A 331 -9.08 -5.80 -3.44
N SER A 332 -8.25 -5.49 -2.45
CA SER A 332 -8.40 -6.06 -1.11
C SER A 332 -9.69 -5.58 -0.42
N ALA A 333 -10.08 -4.33 -0.64
CA ALA A 333 -11.38 -3.85 -0.20
C ALA A 333 -12.53 -4.60 -0.93
N GLU A 334 -12.43 -4.79 -2.25
CA GLU A 334 -13.42 -5.52 -3.04
C GLU A 334 -13.65 -6.94 -2.49
N ILE A 335 -12.58 -7.74 -2.33
CA ILE A 335 -12.74 -9.14 -1.87
C ILE A 335 -13.23 -9.22 -0.43
N LEU A 336 -12.84 -8.29 0.44
CA LEU A 336 -13.37 -8.23 1.80
C LEU A 336 -14.88 -7.91 1.82
N ILE A 337 -15.32 -6.93 1.03
CA ILE A 337 -16.74 -6.56 0.95
C ILE A 337 -17.55 -7.70 0.35
N ASN A 338 -17.04 -8.37 -0.68
CA ASN A 338 -17.71 -9.53 -1.26
C ASN A 338 -17.91 -10.66 -0.24
N GLU A 339 -16.93 -10.89 0.65
CA GLU A 339 -17.08 -11.85 1.76
C GLU A 339 -18.14 -11.40 2.76
N ILE A 340 -18.14 -10.12 3.16
CA ILE A 340 -19.12 -9.56 4.11
C ILE A 340 -20.54 -9.67 3.57
N THR A 341 -20.74 -9.42 2.27
CA THR A 341 -22.07 -9.38 1.63
C THR A 341 -22.51 -10.73 1.02
N GLY A 342 -21.61 -11.72 0.99
CA GLY A 342 -21.86 -12.99 0.29
C GLY A 342 -21.88 -12.87 -1.23
N THR A 343 -21.30 -11.80 -1.78
CA THR A 343 -21.16 -11.59 -3.22
C THR A 343 -20.05 -12.49 -3.79
N GLN A 344 -20.20 -12.92 -5.05
CA GLN A 344 -19.22 -13.77 -5.72
C GLN A 344 -17.84 -13.10 -5.78
N GLN A 345 -16.80 -13.86 -5.44
CA GLN A 345 -15.42 -13.40 -5.51
C GLN A 345 -14.91 -13.35 -6.95
N PRO A 346 -14.05 -12.39 -7.31
CA PRO A 346 -13.52 -12.28 -8.67
C PRO A 346 -12.48 -13.36 -9.01
N PHE A 347 -11.94 -14.05 -8.00
CA PHE A 347 -10.96 -15.14 -8.09
C PHE A 347 -10.93 -15.93 -6.77
N ASP A 348 -10.14 -17.01 -6.70
CA ASP A 348 -9.91 -17.75 -5.46
C ASP A 348 -9.22 -16.89 -4.40
N VAL A 349 -9.92 -16.63 -3.29
CA VAL A 349 -9.47 -15.81 -2.17
C VAL A 349 -8.95 -16.62 -0.98
N THR A 350 -8.98 -17.95 -1.06
CA THR A 350 -8.54 -18.87 0.01
C THR A 350 -7.13 -18.55 0.54
N PRO A 351 -6.12 -18.23 -0.31
CA PRO A 351 -4.78 -17.90 0.17
C PRO A 351 -4.73 -16.69 1.10
N TYR A 352 -5.63 -15.73 0.92
CA TYR A 352 -5.66 -14.52 1.76
C TYR A 352 -6.36 -14.74 3.11
N GLN A 353 -7.10 -15.84 3.27
CA GLN A 353 -7.71 -16.25 4.53
C GLN A 353 -6.76 -17.12 5.37
N ALA A 354 -5.80 -17.78 4.74
CA ALA A 354 -4.85 -18.68 5.41
C ALA A 354 -3.90 -17.99 6.42
N GLY A 355 -3.75 -16.67 6.34
CA GLY A 355 -2.86 -15.90 7.21
C GLY A 355 -3.22 -15.96 8.71
N TRP A 356 -4.42 -16.39 9.07
CA TRP A 356 -4.80 -16.64 10.47
C TRP A 356 -4.09 -17.85 11.08
N GLY A 357 -3.52 -18.77 10.25
CA GLY A 357 -2.85 -19.99 10.70
C GLY A 357 -3.79 -20.94 11.44
N ALA A 358 -5.05 -20.96 11.04
CA ALA A 358 -6.09 -21.84 11.58
C ALA A 358 -6.11 -23.18 10.88
#